data_95c9cefad47c0a3098ec41f45928b99a
#
_entry.id   95c9cefad47c0a3098ec41f45928b99a
#
_cell.length_a   1.000
_cell.length_b   1.000
_cell.length_c   1.000
_cell.angle_alpha   90.00
_cell.angle_beta   90.00
_cell.angle_gamma   90.00
#
_symmetry.space_group_name_H-M   'P 1'
#
loop_
_entity.id
_entity.type
_entity.pdbx_description
1 polymer ?
#
loop_
_entity_poly.entity_id
_entity_poly.type
_entity_poly.pdbx_seq_one_letter_code
_entity_poly.pdbx_strand_id
1 'polypeptide(L)'
;MDKPTVFISYSHDSDAHRERVLGLAKRLHDDGIGIICDQDVNGSPPEGWPRWMMNGLDASSHVLCVCTEAYDRRFGGLEVPGKGKGADWEGALISNALYEARSRAKKFIPVVFERVDEAHIPLLLRAHTHYVVDSDMNYDDLYDELLGQSGVEMGPLGTLKPKERRTAKPLTFGPSPGTAPPPTAWNAACRPPP
;
A
#
# COMPACT_ATOMS: atom_id res chain seq x y z
N MET A 1 -15.44 -21.54 -1.85
CA MET A 1 -14.38 -20.57 -2.19
C MET A 1 -13.21 -21.35 -2.76
N ASP A 2 -12.70 -20.95 -3.90
CA ASP A 2 -11.49 -21.55 -4.44
C ASP A 2 -10.33 -21.18 -3.51
N LYS A 3 -9.47 -22.18 -3.20
CA LYS A 3 -8.32 -21.95 -2.33
C LYS A 3 -7.36 -20.98 -3.02
N PRO A 4 -6.97 -19.86 -2.38
CA PRO A 4 -5.98 -18.98 -2.96
C PRO A 4 -4.64 -19.71 -3.08
N THR A 5 -3.93 -19.43 -4.16
CA THR A 5 -2.57 -19.93 -4.41
C THR A 5 -1.63 -18.75 -4.48
N VAL A 6 -0.55 -18.80 -3.74
CA VAL A 6 0.43 -17.73 -3.59
C VAL A 6 1.76 -18.16 -4.19
N PHE A 7 2.30 -17.35 -5.10
CA PHE A 7 3.68 -17.42 -5.54
C PHE A 7 4.53 -16.52 -4.65
N ILE A 8 5.62 -17.03 -4.09
CA ILE A 8 6.53 -16.24 -3.25
C ILE A 8 7.76 -15.88 -4.06
N SER A 9 7.91 -14.58 -4.31
CA SER A 9 9.09 -13.99 -4.95
C SER A 9 9.95 -13.29 -3.91
N TYR A 10 11.22 -13.66 -3.83
CA TYR A 10 12.16 -13.10 -2.88
C TYR A 10 13.60 -13.21 -3.40
N SER A 11 14.53 -12.51 -2.76
CA SER A 11 15.95 -12.61 -3.06
C SER A 11 16.68 -13.53 -2.08
N HIS A 12 17.70 -14.26 -2.57
CA HIS A 12 18.51 -15.16 -1.73
C HIS A 12 19.61 -14.36 -1.00
N ASP A 13 19.21 -13.48 -0.08
CA ASP A 13 20.13 -12.54 0.59
C ASP A 13 21.04 -13.24 1.59
N SER A 14 20.49 -14.16 2.36
CA SER A 14 21.18 -14.95 3.36
C SER A 14 20.39 -16.22 3.69
N ASP A 15 21.03 -17.19 4.34
CA ASP A 15 20.35 -18.39 4.82
C ASP A 15 19.25 -18.03 5.85
N ALA A 16 19.51 -17.07 6.73
CA ALA A 16 18.53 -16.60 7.70
C ALA A 16 17.30 -15.98 7.01
N HIS A 17 17.49 -15.23 5.92
CA HIS A 17 16.39 -14.67 5.15
C HIS A 17 15.58 -15.78 4.46
N ARG A 18 16.25 -16.75 3.85
CA ARG A 18 15.59 -17.92 3.23
C ARG A 18 14.77 -18.72 4.21
N GLU A 19 15.29 -18.93 5.43
CA GLU A 19 14.54 -19.61 6.50
C GLU A 19 13.30 -18.81 6.94
N ARG A 20 13.38 -17.49 7.01
CA ARG A 20 12.21 -16.64 7.32
C ARG A 20 11.14 -16.75 6.21
N VAL A 21 11.56 -16.73 4.95
CA VAL A 21 10.65 -16.94 3.80
C VAL A 21 10.00 -18.31 3.86
N LEU A 22 10.79 -19.36 4.13
CA LEU A 22 10.25 -20.72 4.30
C LEU A 22 9.27 -20.81 5.48
N GLY A 23 9.57 -20.14 6.58
CA GLY A 23 8.67 -20.05 7.74
C GLY A 23 7.33 -19.39 7.39
N LEU A 24 7.35 -18.30 6.61
CA LEU A 24 6.14 -17.66 6.11
C LEU A 24 5.35 -18.59 5.18
N ALA A 25 6.05 -19.22 4.23
CA ALA A 25 5.45 -20.20 3.31
C ALA A 25 4.77 -21.34 4.06
N LYS A 26 5.46 -21.91 5.05
CA LYS A 26 4.94 -23.00 5.89
C LYS A 26 3.69 -22.56 6.67
N ARG A 27 3.71 -21.39 7.28
CA ARG A 27 2.57 -20.87 8.04
C ARG A 27 1.35 -20.68 7.14
N LEU A 28 1.52 -20.03 6.00
CA LEU A 28 0.43 -19.86 5.02
C LEU A 28 -0.11 -21.20 4.53
N HIS A 29 0.78 -22.16 4.28
CA HIS A 29 0.38 -23.52 3.88
C HIS A 29 -0.44 -24.22 4.97
N ASP A 30 -0.01 -24.13 6.22
CA ASP A 30 -0.72 -24.74 7.37
C ASP A 30 -2.11 -24.10 7.56
N ASP A 31 -2.23 -22.80 7.24
CA ASP A 31 -3.49 -22.05 7.27
C ASP A 31 -4.35 -22.24 6.00
N GLY A 32 -3.92 -23.14 5.09
CA GLY A 32 -4.73 -23.61 3.95
C GLY A 32 -4.52 -22.88 2.63
N ILE A 33 -3.51 -22.02 2.53
CA ILE A 33 -3.10 -21.34 1.29
C ILE A 33 -2.22 -22.27 0.45
N GLY A 34 -2.48 -22.36 -0.86
CA GLY A 34 -1.58 -23.04 -1.79
C GLY A 34 -0.29 -22.23 -1.97
N ILE A 35 0.87 -22.87 -1.88
CA ILE A 35 2.17 -22.19 -1.97
C ILE A 35 2.93 -22.68 -3.20
N ILE A 36 3.55 -21.73 -3.93
CA ILE A 36 4.53 -21.96 -4.97
C ILE A 36 5.80 -21.21 -4.55
N CYS A 37 6.81 -21.95 -4.16
CA CYS A 37 8.10 -21.40 -3.70
C CYS A 37 9.25 -22.22 -4.32
N ASP A 38 10.33 -21.56 -4.68
CA ASP A 38 11.52 -22.20 -5.26
C ASP A 38 12.19 -23.20 -4.29
N GLN A 39 12.02 -22.97 -2.99
CA GLN A 39 12.57 -23.88 -1.96
C GLN A 39 11.91 -25.28 -1.94
N ASP A 40 10.73 -25.42 -2.55
CA ASP A 40 10.07 -26.71 -2.72
C ASP A 40 10.58 -27.49 -3.94
N VAL A 41 11.41 -26.84 -4.79
CA VAL A 41 11.95 -27.47 -6.00
C VAL A 41 13.26 -28.18 -5.67
N ASN A 42 13.24 -29.50 -5.83
CA ASN A 42 14.47 -30.29 -5.65
C ASN A 42 15.35 -30.20 -6.91
N GLY A 43 16.47 -29.47 -6.82
CA GLY A 43 17.38 -29.25 -7.91
C GLY A 43 16.91 -28.19 -8.90
N SER A 44 16.84 -28.52 -10.19
CA SER A 44 16.34 -27.62 -11.22
C SER A 44 15.03 -28.12 -11.79
N PRO A 45 14.04 -27.26 -12.03
CA PRO A 45 12.79 -27.67 -12.63
C PRO A 45 13.05 -28.18 -14.07
N PRO A 46 12.35 -29.24 -14.52
CA PRO A 46 12.54 -29.85 -15.84
C PRO A 46 12.39 -28.86 -17.00
N GLU A 47 11.48 -27.89 -16.85
CA GLU A 47 11.21 -26.81 -17.82
C GLU A 47 12.20 -25.65 -17.76
N GLY A 48 13.10 -25.63 -16.77
CA GLY A 48 14.01 -24.55 -16.46
C GLY A 48 13.37 -23.42 -15.65
N TRP A 49 14.18 -22.71 -14.88
CA TRP A 49 13.73 -21.67 -13.94
C TRP A 49 12.84 -20.58 -14.57
N PRO A 50 13.18 -20.02 -15.76
CA PRO A 50 12.34 -18.98 -16.34
C PRO A 50 10.90 -19.43 -16.62
N ARG A 51 10.74 -20.64 -17.15
CA ARG A 51 9.43 -21.17 -17.47
C ARG A 51 8.65 -21.60 -16.23
N TRP A 52 9.35 -22.17 -15.24
CA TRP A 52 8.77 -22.50 -13.94
C TRP A 52 8.18 -21.24 -13.26
N MET A 53 8.92 -20.14 -13.26
CA MET A 53 8.45 -18.87 -12.71
C MET A 53 7.23 -18.32 -13.46
N MET A 54 7.26 -18.31 -14.79
CA MET A 54 6.10 -17.89 -15.59
C MET A 54 4.86 -18.73 -15.27
N ASN A 55 5.01 -20.06 -15.24
CA ASN A 55 3.93 -20.95 -14.89
C ASN A 55 3.41 -20.71 -13.47
N GLY A 56 4.31 -20.48 -12.51
CA GLY A 56 3.96 -20.16 -11.12
C GLY A 56 3.23 -18.84 -10.99
N LEU A 57 3.70 -17.82 -11.69
CA LEU A 57 3.01 -16.52 -11.75
C LEU A 57 1.61 -16.67 -12.34
N ASP A 58 1.43 -17.42 -13.43
CA ASP A 58 0.14 -17.58 -14.06
C ASP A 58 -0.83 -18.40 -13.19
N ALA A 59 -0.34 -19.44 -12.55
CA ALA A 59 -1.13 -20.35 -11.70
C ALA A 59 -1.53 -19.73 -10.37
N SER A 60 -0.83 -18.70 -9.89
CA SER A 60 -1.10 -18.08 -8.61
C SER A 60 -2.21 -17.02 -8.68
N SER A 61 -3.02 -16.93 -7.63
CA SER A 61 -3.98 -15.84 -7.42
C SER A 61 -3.29 -14.59 -6.90
N HIS A 62 -2.24 -14.76 -6.08
CA HIS A 62 -1.44 -13.68 -5.49
C HIS A 62 0.05 -13.96 -5.62
N VAL A 63 0.83 -12.89 -5.65
CA VAL A 63 2.30 -12.92 -5.67
C VAL A 63 2.78 -12.11 -4.48
N LEU A 64 3.42 -12.76 -3.51
CA LEU A 64 4.09 -12.08 -2.41
C LEU A 64 5.49 -11.68 -2.85
N CYS A 65 5.75 -10.39 -2.91
CA CYS A 65 7.06 -9.83 -3.19
C CYS A 65 7.74 -9.51 -1.86
N VAL A 66 8.64 -10.38 -1.40
CA VAL A 66 9.37 -10.18 -0.14
C VAL A 66 10.49 -9.19 -0.39
N CYS A 67 10.24 -7.94 0.00
CA CYS A 67 11.10 -6.81 -0.32
C CYS A 67 12.24 -6.68 0.69
N THR A 68 13.46 -6.57 0.17
CA THR A 68 14.70 -6.25 0.88
C THR A 68 15.53 -5.33 -0.01
N GLU A 69 16.62 -4.79 0.50
CA GLU A 69 17.55 -4.00 -0.31
C GLU A 69 18.06 -4.78 -1.53
N ALA A 70 18.39 -6.07 -1.36
CA ALA A 70 18.85 -6.91 -2.46
C ALA A 70 17.74 -7.18 -3.48
N TYR A 71 16.49 -7.37 -3.00
CA TYR A 71 15.32 -7.52 -3.86
C TYR A 71 15.07 -6.27 -4.70
N ASP A 72 15.11 -5.07 -4.10
CA ASP A 72 14.90 -3.80 -4.81
C ASP A 72 15.98 -3.57 -5.89
N ARG A 73 17.25 -3.82 -5.57
CA ARG A 73 18.35 -3.74 -6.55
C ARG A 73 18.15 -4.68 -7.74
N ARG A 74 17.77 -5.94 -7.49
CA ARG A 74 17.52 -6.93 -8.55
C ARG A 74 16.31 -6.56 -9.38
N PHE A 75 15.24 -6.12 -8.71
CA PHE A 75 14.03 -5.67 -9.38
C PHE A 75 14.29 -4.47 -10.30
N GLY A 76 15.16 -3.56 -9.89
CA GLY A 76 15.59 -2.39 -10.67
C GLY A 76 16.61 -2.69 -11.77
N GLY A 77 17.10 -3.95 -11.91
CA GLY A 77 18.16 -4.29 -12.87
C GLY A 77 19.50 -3.65 -12.54
N LEU A 78 19.73 -3.29 -11.27
CA LEU A 78 20.93 -2.59 -10.80
C LEU A 78 22.05 -3.55 -10.31
N GLU A 79 21.94 -4.84 -10.63
CA GLU A 79 22.96 -5.83 -10.26
C GLU A 79 24.23 -5.64 -11.10
N VAL A 80 25.39 -5.86 -10.43
CA VAL A 80 26.70 -5.79 -11.09
C VAL A 80 26.82 -6.94 -12.10
N PRO A 81 27.14 -6.66 -13.38
CA PRO A 81 27.31 -7.71 -14.39
C PRO A 81 28.30 -8.79 -13.93
N GLY A 82 27.85 -10.05 -13.88
CA GLY A 82 28.69 -11.22 -13.55
C GLY A 82 28.36 -11.94 -12.24
N LYS A 83 27.51 -11.42 -11.37
CA LYS A 83 26.98 -12.12 -10.20
C LYS A 83 25.55 -12.58 -10.47
N GLY A 84 25.39 -13.79 -10.95
CA GLY A 84 24.10 -14.50 -11.02
C GLY A 84 23.29 -14.24 -12.27
N LYS A 85 23.54 -14.98 -13.34
CA LYS A 85 22.75 -14.95 -14.60
C LYS A 85 21.27 -15.32 -14.45
N GLY A 86 20.79 -15.73 -13.26
CA GLY A 86 19.39 -16.01 -12.97
C GLY A 86 18.64 -14.82 -12.35
N ALA A 87 19.35 -13.98 -11.58
CA ALA A 87 18.73 -12.91 -10.80
C ALA A 87 18.22 -11.74 -11.64
N ASP A 88 18.89 -11.42 -12.75
CA ASP A 88 18.46 -10.36 -13.68
C ASP A 88 17.13 -10.71 -14.38
N TRP A 89 16.84 -11.99 -14.54
CA TRP A 89 15.63 -12.49 -15.17
C TRP A 89 14.41 -12.40 -14.26
N GLU A 90 14.58 -12.63 -12.95
CA GLU A 90 13.49 -12.62 -11.98
C GLU A 90 12.86 -11.24 -11.84
N GLY A 91 13.69 -10.22 -11.65
CA GLY A 91 13.23 -8.83 -11.58
C GLY A 91 12.54 -8.38 -12.89
N ALA A 92 13.09 -8.74 -14.04
CA ALA A 92 12.52 -8.39 -15.35
C ALA A 92 11.17 -9.09 -15.59
N LEU A 93 11.03 -10.37 -15.22
CA LEU A 93 9.78 -11.12 -15.36
C LEU A 93 8.66 -10.53 -14.50
N ILE A 94 8.94 -10.24 -13.23
CA ILE A 94 7.95 -9.65 -12.33
C ILE A 94 7.61 -8.24 -12.77
N SER A 95 8.59 -7.43 -13.19
CA SER A 95 8.36 -6.10 -13.73
C SER A 95 7.48 -6.14 -14.99
N ASN A 96 7.76 -7.05 -15.92
CA ASN A 96 6.93 -7.22 -17.13
C ASN A 96 5.53 -7.71 -16.78
N ALA A 97 5.40 -8.69 -15.86
CA ALA A 97 4.10 -9.16 -15.40
C ALA A 97 3.28 -8.05 -14.70
N LEU A 98 3.93 -7.16 -13.95
CA LEU A 98 3.31 -5.95 -13.38
C LEU A 98 2.87 -4.97 -14.46
N TYR A 99 3.69 -4.72 -15.49
CA TYR A 99 3.31 -3.87 -16.63
C TYR A 99 2.14 -4.44 -17.43
N GLU A 100 2.12 -5.73 -17.66
CA GLU A 100 1.04 -6.42 -18.37
C GLU A 100 -0.24 -6.53 -17.54
N ALA A 101 -0.09 -6.66 -16.22
CA ALA A 101 -1.19 -6.74 -15.26
C ALA A 101 -1.84 -5.39 -14.94
N ARG A 102 -1.73 -4.37 -15.81
CA ARG A 102 -2.34 -3.01 -15.61
C ARG A 102 -3.78 -3.02 -15.09
N SER A 103 -4.49 -4.14 -15.22
CA SER A 103 -5.85 -4.36 -14.70
C SER A 103 -5.92 -5.28 -13.47
N ARG A 104 -4.80 -5.86 -13.01
CA ARG A 104 -4.74 -6.82 -11.89
C ARG A 104 -3.79 -6.35 -10.79
N ALA A 105 -3.84 -5.07 -10.46
CA ALA A 105 -2.98 -4.46 -9.45
C ALA A 105 -2.97 -5.21 -8.10
N LYS A 106 -4.08 -5.86 -7.73
CA LYS A 106 -4.22 -6.61 -6.49
C LYS A 106 -3.46 -7.94 -6.42
N LYS A 107 -2.90 -8.42 -7.55
CA LYS A 107 -2.19 -9.70 -7.56
C LYS A 107 -0.84 -9.64 -6.85
N PHE A 108 -0.16 -8.51 -6.92
CA PHE A 108 1.19 -8.32 -6.38
C PHE A 108 1.12 -7.61 -5.03
N ILE A 109 1.57 -8.28 -3.99
CA ILE A 109 1.51 -7.82 -2.60
C ILE A 109 2.93 -7.69 -2.08
N PRO A 110 3.44 -6.45 -1.86
CA PRO A 110 4.72 -6.26 -1.19
C PRO A 110 4.64 -6.71 0.26
N VAL A 111 5.63 -7.46 0.69
CA VAL A 111 5.78 -7.94 2.06
C VAL A 111 7.18 -7.62 2.55
N VAL A 112 7.29 -7.16 3.78
CA VAL A 112 8.56 -6.95 4.47
C VAL A 112 8.53 -7.65 5.82
N PHE A 113 9.67 -8.14 6.27
CA PHE A 113 9.78 -8.74 7.58
C PHE A 113 10.12 -7.73 8.68
N GLU A 114 10.66 -6.59 8.30
CA GLU A 114 11.05 -5.54 9.22
C GLU A 114 10.65 -4.18 8.65
N ARG A 115 10.23 -3.25 9.51
CA ARG A 115 9.79 -1.91 9.07
C ARG A 115 10.88 -1.12 8.36
N VAL A 116 12.16 -1.41 8.65
CA VAL A 116 13.28 -0.76 7.96
C VAL A 116 13.31 -1.10 6.47
N ASP A 117 12.82 -2.27 6.09
CA ASP A 117 12.78 -2.73 4.70
C ASP A 117 11.67 -2.07 3.87
N GLU A 118 10.73 -1.33 4.49
CA GLU A 118 9.74 -0.54 3.75
C GLU A 118 10.39 0.46 2.78
N ALA A 119 11.58 0.95 3.10
CA ALA A 119 12.37 1.83 2.24
C ALA A 119 12.81 1.13 0.94
N HIS A 120 12.89 -0.19 0.97
CA HIS A 120 13.37 -1.05 -0.12
C HIS A 120 12.22 -1.70 -0.93
N ILE A 121 10.99 -1.22 -0.76
CA ILE A 121 9.91 -1.63 -1.65
C ILE A 121 10.14 -1.01 -3.03
N PRO A 122 10.25 -1.82 -4.11
CA PRO A 122 10.46 -1.33 -5.46
C PRO A 122 9.43 -0.28 -5.88
N LEU A 123 9.88 0.73 -6.63
CA LEU A 123 9.04 1.88 -7.00
C LEU A 123 7.69 1.48 -7.62
N LEU A 124 7.68 0.46 -8.46
CA LEU A 124 6.47 -0.03 -9.11
C LEU A 124 5.47 -0.65 -8.12
N LEU A 125 5.95 -1.14 -6.99
CA LEU A 125 5.14 -1.77 -5.95
C LEU A 125 4.69 -0.79 -4.86
N ARG A 126 5.30 0.40 -4.74
CA ARG A 126 4.97 1.39 -3.69
C ARG A 126 3.54 1.91 -3.73
N ALA A 127 2.88 1.81 -4.88
CA ALA A 127 1.46 2.19 -5.00
C ALA A 127 0.49 1.12 -4.45
N HIS A 128 0.99 -0.06 -4.09
CA HIS A 128 0.21 -1.16 -3.54
C HIS A 128 0.21 -1.11 -2.02
N THR A 129 -0.85 -1.65 -1.40
CA THR A 129 -0.82 -1.94 0.03
C THR A 129 0.30 -2.94 0.31
N HIS A 130 1.13 -2.68 1.29
CA HIS A 130 2.19 -3.58 1.72
C HIS A 130 1.93 -4.07 3.15
N TYR A 131 2.52 -5.20 3.50
CA TYR A 131 2.36 -5.82 4.81
C TYR A 131 3.72 -6.03 5.48
N VAL A 132 3.80 -5.64 6.74
CA VAL A 132 4.96 -5.89 7.59
C VAL A 132 4.66 -7.15 8.41
N VAL A 133 5.32 -8.26 8.13
CA VAL A 133 5.05 -9.54 8.81
C VAL A 133 6.04 -9.72 9.97
N ASP A 134 5.84 -8.92 11.02
CA ASP A 134 6.65 -8.88 12.24
C ASP A 134 5.90 -9.37 13.49
N SER A 135 4.60 -9.63 13.38
CA SER A 135 3.72 -10.07 14.47
C SER A 135 2.55 -10.90 13.96
N ASP A 136 1.89 -11.65 14.84
CA ASP A 136 0.69 -12.43 14.49
C ASP A 136 -0.43 -11.54 13.96
N MET A 137 -0.64 -10.39 14.57
CA MET A 137 -1.68 -9.43 14.14
C MET A 137 -1.42 -8.94 12.70
N ASN A 138 -0.18 -8.59 12.38
CA ASN A 138 0.19 -8.13 11.05
C ASN A 138 0.19 -9.27 10.02
N TYR A 139 0.44 -10.51 10.44
CA TYR A 139 0.23 -11.68 9.62
C TYR A 139 -1.25 -11.91 9.31
N ASP A 140 -2.14 -11.72 10.28
CA ASP A 140 -3.59 -11.87 10.11
C ASP A 140 -4.11 -10.84 9.09
N ASP A 141 -3.61 -9.61 9.10
CA ASP A 141 -3.95 -8.59 8.10
C ASP A 141 -3.56 -9.03 6.66
N LEU A 142 -2.38 -9.64 6.49
CA LEU A 142 -1.97 -10.23 5.21
C LEU A 142 -2.88 -11.40 4.83
N TYR A 143 -3.21 -12.26 5.78
CA TYR A 143 -4.05 -13.43 5.55
C TYR A 143 -5.46 -13.04 5.12
N ASP A 144 -6.05 -12.01 5.74
CA ASP A 144 -7.34 -11.45 5.35
C ASP A 144 -7.34 -10.94 3.90
N GLU A 145 -6.27 -10.25 3.47
CA GLU A 145 -6.11 -9.82 2.08
C GLU A 145 -6.06 -11.01 1.11
N LEU A 146 -5.33 -12.07 1.46
CA LEU A 146 -5.24 -13.28 0.63
C LEU A 146 -6.58 -14.00 0.50
N LEU A 147 -7.42 -13.94 1.52
CA LEU A 147 -8.79 -14.49 1.50
C LEU A 147 -9.78 -13.54 0.81
N GLY A 148 -9.41 -12.29 0.54
CA GLY A 148 -10.33 -11.25 0.07
C GLY A 148 -11.41 -10.92 1.09
N GLN A 149 -11.10 -11.08 2.37
CA GLN A 149 -11.99 -10.80 3.48
C GLN A 149 -11.63 -9.46 4.14
N SER A 150 -12.60 -8.86 4.80
CA SER A 150 -12.35 -7.71 5.66
C SER A 150 -12.26 -8.20 7.09
N GLY A 151 -11.21 -7.84 7.81
CA GLY A 151 -11.04 -8.15 9.23
C GLY A 151 -12.14 -7.55 10.13
N VAL A 152 -13.02 -6.70 9.57
CA VAL A 152 -14.15 -6.10 10.28
C VAL A 152 -15.46 -6.37 9.53
N GLU A 153 -16.39 -7.05 10.17
CA GLU A 153 -17.74 -7.23 9.66
C GLU A 153 -18.58 -5.99 10.03
N MET A 154 -18.90 -5.20 9.01
CA MET A 154 -19.86 -4.09 9.18
C MET A 154 -21.25 -4.66 9.12
N GLY A 155 -21.95 -4.77 10.22
CA GLY A 155 -23.36 -5.19 10.25
C GLY A 155 -24.25 -4.51 9.20
N PRO A 156 -25.55 -4.82 9.16
CA PRO A 156 -26.46 -4.23 8.18
C PRO A 156 -26.48 -2.70 8.28
N LEU A 157 -26.59 -2.03 7.14
CA LEU A 157 -26.62 -0.58 7.06
C LEU A 157 -27.73 0.00 7.94
N GLY A 158 -27.38 0.89 8.85
CA GLY A 158 -28.34 1.58 9.71
C GLY A 158 -29.21 2.57 8.92
N THR A 159 -30.32 3.01 9.56
CA THR A 159 -31.20 4.01 8.98
C THR A 159 -30.50 5.37 8.91
N LEU A 160 -30.59 6.03 7.76
CA LEU A 160 -30.08 7.39 7.56
C LEU A 160 -30.72 8.35 8.55
N LYS A 161 -29.94 9.04 9.36
CA LYS A 161 -30.38 10.09 10.27
C LYS A 161 -30.23 11.44 9.56
N PRO A 162 -31.35 12.10 9.18
CA PRO A 162 -31.28 13.46 8.62
C PRO A 162 -30.67 14.41 9.65
N LYS A 163 -29.74 15.24 9.21
CA LYS A 163 -29.16 16.29 10.05
C LYS A 163 -29.77 17.61 9.67
N GLU A 164 -30.24 18.37 10.68
CA GLU A 164 -30.74 19.73 10.45
C GLU A 164 -29.64 20.60 9.81
N ARG A 165 -30.04 21.30 8.76
CA ARG A 165 -29.16 22.24 8.09
C ARG A 165 -29.05 23.53 8.87
N ARG A 166 -27.84 24.03 9.07
CA ARG A 166 -27.63 25.36 9.65
C ARG A 166 -28.27 26.40 8.71
N THR A 167 -29.24 27.20 9.24
CA THR A 167 -29.76 28.36 8.52
C THR A 167 -28.70 29.46 8.54
N ALA A 168 -28.28 29.91 7.38
CA ALA A 168 -27.37 31.05 7.28
C ALA A 168 -28.13 32.31 7.70
N LYS A 169 -27.56 33.07 8.64
CA LYS A 169 -28.07 34.39 8.97
C LYS A 169 -27.58 35.38 7.91
N PRO A 170 -28.49 36.27 7.41
CA PRO A 170 -28.04 37.33 6.49
C PRO A 170 -26.99 38.21 7.17
N LEU A 171 -26.03 38.67 6.38
CA LEU A 171 -25.04 39.63 6.86
C LEU A 171 -25.73 40.94 7.15
N THR A 172 -25.70 41.39 8.42
CA THR A 172 -26.18 42.71 8.82
C THR A 172 -24.96 43.59 9.07
N PHE A 173 -24.95 44.73 8.40
CA PHE A 173 -23.94 45.75 8.65
C PHE A 173 -24.47 46.62 9.80
N GLY A 174 -23.61 46.83 10.83
CA GLY A 174 -23.90 47.83 11.86
C GLY A 174 -23.93 49.25 11.26
N PRO A 175 -24.49 50.23 11.98
CA PRO A 175 -24.44 51.61 11.50
C PRO A 175 -23.01 52.00 11.20
N SER A 176 -22.79 52.60 10.01
CA SER A 176 -21.45 53.04 9.58
C SER A 176 -20.91 53.99 10.65
N PRO A 177 -19.68 53.79 11.15
CA PRO A 177 -19.05 54.77 12.03
C PRO A 177 -18.72 55.98 11.18
N GLY A 178 -19.46 57.06 11.31
CA GLY A 178 -19.12 58.32 10.69
C GLY A 178 -20.16 59.08 9.93
N THR A 179 -21.27 59.40 10.62
CA THR A 179 -21.89 60.70 10.36
C THR A 179 -21.86 61.41 11.67
N ALA A 180 -20.77 62.15 11.92
CA ALA A 180 -20.76 63.13 12.99
C ALA A 180 -21.91 64.11 12.70
N PRO A 181 -22.74 64.47 13.70
CA PRO A 181 -23.73 65.49 13.50
C PRO A 181 -23.04 66.79 13.04
N PRO A 182 -23.66 67.58 12.16
CA PRO A 182 -23.08 68.84 11.73
C PRO A 182 -22.85 69.71 12.96
N PRO A 183 -21.75 70.48 13.01
CA PRO A 183 -21.46 71.34 14.14
C PRO A 183 -22.64 72.22 14.37
N THR A 184 -23.21 72.18 15.56
CA THR A 184 -24.26 73.10 16.03
C THR A 184 -23.79 74.55 15.77
N ALA A 185 -24.65 75.29 15.06
CA ALA A 185 -24.43 76.68 14.73
C ALA A 185 -23.90 77.46 15.95
N TRP A 186 -22.81 78.16 15.77
CA TRP A 186 -22.29 79.10 16.71
C TRP A 186 -23.36 80.13 17.05
N ASN A 187 -23.75 80.13 18.31
CA ASN A 187 -24.62 81.13 18.84
C ASN A 187 -23.93 82.48 18.78
N ALA A 188 -24.39 83.33 17.90
CA ALA A 188 -23.98 84.70 17.80
C ALA A 188 -24.56 85.48 19.01
N ALA A 189 -23.82 85.43 20.14
CA ALA A 189 -24.15 86.28 21.26
C ALA A 189 -22.87 86.64 22.02
N CYS A 190 -22.09 87.47 21.42
CA CYS A 190 -21.14 88.36 22.11
C CYS A 190 -20.89 89.61 21.23
N ARG A 191 -21.83 90.57 21.32
CA ARG A 191 -21.48 91.96 21.01
C ARG A 191 -20.92 92.59 22.27
N PRO A 192 -19.82 93.26 22.24
CA PRO A 192 -19.35 94.17 23.30
C PRO A 192 -20.20 95.47 23.25
N PRO A 193 -20.54 96.08 24.38
CA PRO A 193 -21.24 97.34 24.45
C PRO A 193 -20.35 98.53 24.10
N PRO A 194 -20.92 99.73 23.79
CA PRO A 194 -20.26 100.92 23.21
C PRO A 194 -19.22 101.52 24.09
#